data_d80052b145718a89b3d82b79eba7202a
#
_entry.id   d80052b145718a89b3d82b79eba7202a
#
_cell.length_a   1.000
_cell.length_b   1.000
_cell.length_c   1.000
_cell.angle_alpha   90.00
_cell.angle_beta   90.00
_cell.angle_gamma   90.00
#
_symmetry.space_group_name_H-M   'P 1'
#
loop_
_entity.id
_entity.type
_entity.pdbx_description
1 polymer ?
#
loop_
_entity_poly.entity_id
_entity_poly.type
_entity_poly.pdbx_seq_one_letter_code
_entity_poly.pdbx_strand_id
1 'polypeptide(L)'
;PNTGMVWYSRLFGDKIGRIDPATLEVTEYDSPVRGPRRMRFDADGILWVTGYSDGDLLRVDPDGFKSKIYPMPEFAAGFRPAPYALGVHPDTGDIWINENMTDRIYRFIPSEERYVVYPVPLSGTYTRDMDFTADGQACTSNNPVPATALEGGVLQVICIHVQPSAQDA
;
A
#
# COMPACT_ATOMS: atom_id res chain seq x y z
N PRO A 1 3.36 11.91 -11.72
CA PRO A 1 2.94 13.31 -11.53
C PRO A 1 3.49 14.24 -12.60
N ASN A 2 4.74 14.04 -13.01
CA ASN A 2 5.43 14.99 -13.90
C ASN A 2 5.02 14.87 -15.38
N THR A 3 4.31 13.82 -15.76
CA THR A 3 3.89 13.59 -17.16
C THR A 3 2.46 14.01 -17.44
N GLY A 4 1.68 14.39 -16.42
CA GLY A 4 0.25 14.68 -16.54
C GLY A 4 -0.64 13.46 -16.83
N MET A 5 -0.07 12.26 -16.96
CA MET A 5 -0.82 11.04 -17.21
C MET A 5 -1.66 10.61 -16.01
N VAL A 6 -2.84 10.07 -16.26
CA VAL A 6 -3.68 9.43 -15.26
C VAL A 6 -3.38 7.93 -15.24
N TRP A 7 -2.97 7.40 -14.09
CA TRP A 7 -2.64 5.98 -13.94
C TRP A 7 -3.76 5.23 -13.22
N TYR A 8 -3.96 3.97 -13.62
CA TYR A 8 -4.97 3.09 -13.03
C TYR A 8 -4.49 1.64 -12.95
N SER A 9 -5.09 0.86 -12.07
CA SER A 9 -4.89 -0.58 -11.94
C SER A 9 -6.15 -1.35 -12.29
N ARG A 10 -5.98 -2.54 -12.87
CA ARG A 10 -7.06 -3.49 -13.14
C ARG A 10 -6.86 -4.73 -12.30
N LEU A 11 -7.55 -4.78 -11.15
CA LEU A 11 -7.42 -5.85 -10.15
C LEU A 11 -7.60 -7.25 -10.75
N PHE A 12 -8.67 -7.46 -11.53
CA PHE A 12 -8.99 -8.78 -12.10
C PHE A 12 -8.42 -9.00 -13.51
N GLY A 13 -7.70 -8.06 -14.04
CA GLY A 13 -7.10 -8.13 -15.36
C GLY A 13 -5.58 -8.14 -15.35
N ASP A 14 -4.98 -8.07 -14.16
CA ASP A 14 -3.54 -8.03 -13.94
C ASP A 14 -2.83 -7.03 -14.86
N LYS A 15 -3.39 -5.80 -14.94
CA LYS A 15 -2.87 -4.70 -15.76
C LYS A 15 -2.63 -3.45 -14.93
N ILE A 16 -1.63 -2.69 -15.34
CA ILE A 16 -1.41 -1.30 -14.93
C ILE A 16 -1.49 -0.46 -16.19
N GLY A 17 -2.33 0.57 -16.19
CA GLY A 17 -2.54 1.40 -17.35
C GLY A 17 -2.34 2.88 -17.08
N ARG A 18 -2.14 3.63 -18.14
CA ARG A 18 -2.13 5.08 -18.13
C ARG A 18 -2.98 5.65 -19.26
N ILE A 19 -3.53 6.82 -19.00
CA ILE A 19 -4.35 7.58 -19.95
C ILE A 19 -3.70 8.95 -20.13
N ASP A 20 -3.50 9.35 -21.35
CA ASP A 20 -3.20 10.75 -21.68
C ASP A 20 -4.50 11.56 -21.64
N PRO A 21 -4.65 12.51 -20.70
CA PRO A 21 -5.90 13.28 -20.60
C PRO A 21 -6.14 14.25 -21.76
N ALA A 22 -5.12 14.57 -22.56
CA ALA A 22 -5.26 15.46 -23.70
C ALA A 22 -5.74 14.72 -24.96
N THR A 23 -5.27 13.50 -25.16
CA THR A 23 -5.59 12.69 -26.37
C THR A 23 -6.57 11.56 -26.11
N LEU A 24 -6.78 11.20 -24.81
CA LEU A 24 -7.52 10.03 -24.34
C LEU A 24 -6.89 8.70 -24.77
N GLU A 25 -5.65 8.73 -25.21
CA GLU A 25 -4.92 7.52 -25.55
C GLU A 25 -4.65 6.68 -24.29
N VAL A 26 -4.93 5.38 -24.39
CA VAL A 26 -4.74 4.41 -23.30
C VAL A 26 -3.56 3.52 -23.64
N THR A 27 -2.62 3.38 -22.69
CA THR A 27 -1.52 2.41 -22.74
C THR A 27 -1.65 1.45 -21.57
N GLU A 28 -1.67 0.15 -21.81
CA GLU A 28 -1.69 -0.87 -20.75
C GLU A 28 -0.42 -1.72 -20.76
N TYR A 29 0.05 -2.05 -19.59
CA TYR A 29 1.17 -2.94 -19.32
C TYR A 29 0.69 -4.16 -18.53
N ASP A 30 1.28 -5.34 -18.79
CA ASP A 30 1.09 -6.50 -17.92
C ASP A 30 1.69 -6.20 -16.54
N SER A 31 0.91 -6.44 -15.51
CA SER A 31 1.38 -6.23 -14.14
C SER A 31 2.32 -7.38 -13.74
N PRO A 32 3.51 -7.06 -13.18
CA PRO A 32 4.41 -8.08 -12.65
C PRO A 32 3.86 -8.81 -11.41
N VAL A 33 2.83 -8.28 -10.78
CA VAL A 33 2.13 -8.87 -9.64
C VAL A 33 0.67 -9.11 -9.97
N ARG A 34 0.07 -10.15 -9.41
CA ARG A 34 -1.36 -10.44 -9.58
C ARG A 34 -2.21 -9.58 -8.65
N GLY A 35 -3.34 -9.15 -9.17
CA GLY A 35 -4.27 -8.30 -8.43
C GLY A 35 -3.70 -6.94 -8.07
N PRO A 36 -3.13 -6.18 -9.03
CA PRO A 36 -2.67 -4.82 -8.73
C PRO A 36 -3.87 -3.99 -8.28
N ARG A 37 -3.79 -3.42 -7.05
CA ARG A 37 -4.98 -2.83 -6.44
C ARG A 37 -4.88 -1.33 -6.23
N ARG A 38 -4.17 -0.89 -5.20
CA ARG A 38 -3.94 0.53 -4.92
C ARG A 38 -2.56 0.94 -5.39
N MET A 39 -2.47 2.18 -5.79
CA MET A 39 -1.20 2.75 -6.25
C MET A 39 -1.04 4.19 -5.77
N ARG A 40 0.19 4.58 -5.51
CA ARG A 40 0.59 5.96 -5.16
C ARG A 40 1.94 6.26 -5.79
N PHE A 41 2.12 7.49 -6.18
CA PHE A 41 3.44 8.01 -6.54
C PHE A 41 4.16 8.54 -5.31
N ASP A 42 5.45 8.31 -5.26
CA ASP A 42 6.32 9.01 -4.32
C ASP A 42 6.80 10.37 -4.90
N ALA A 43 7.61 11.08 -4.11
CA ALA A 43 8.14 12.39 -4.49
C ALA A 43 9.08 12.34 -5.71
N ASP A 44 9.72 11.21 -5.93
CA ASP A 44 10.64 10.97 -7.07
C ASP A 44 9.89 10.56 -8.34
N GLY A 45 8.57 10.39 -8.27
CA GLY A 45 7.73 10.00 -9.39
C GLY A 45 7.72 8.49 -9.65
N ILE A 46 8.17 7.69 -8.70
CA ILE A 46 8.06 6.24 -8.73
C ILE A 46 6.65 5.82 -8.32
N LEU A 47 6.09 4.87 -9.04
CA LEU A 47 4.78 4.31 -8.76
C LEU A 47 4.91 3.07 -7.88
N TRP A 48 4.26 3.11 -6.72
CA TRP A 48 4.14 1.99 -5.80
C TRP A 48 2.76 1.37 -5.92
N VAL A 49 2.68 0.04 -5.98
CA VAL A 49 1.44 -0.70 -6.24
C VAL A 49 1.34 -1.90 -5.29
N THR A 50 0.17 -2.10 -4.70
CA THR A 50 -0.11 -3.32 -3.92
C THR A 50 -0.49 -4.47 -4.84
N GLY A 51 0.20 -5.63 -4.74
CA GLY A 51 -0.14 -6.88 -5.38
C GLY A 51 -1.03 -7.72 -4.47
N TYR A 52 -2.34 -7.45 -4.51
CA TYR A 52 -3.32 -7.99 -3.55
C TYR A 52 -3.36 -9.52 -3.50
N SER A 53 -3.26 -10.17 -4.66
CA SER A 53 -3.38 -11.64 -4.75
C SER A 53 -2.07 -12.37 -4.46
N ASP A 54 -0.92 -11.70 -4.62
CA ASP A 54 0.40 -12.29 -4.41
C ASP A 54 0.99 -11.97 -3.03
N GLY A 55 0.47 -10.93 -2.34
CA GLY A 55 1.04 -10.46 -1.08
C GLY A 55 2.35 -9.73 -1.30
N ASP A 56 2.44 -8.92 -2.34
CA ASP A 56 3.66 -8.23 -2.75
C ASP A 56 3.47 -6.70 -2.80
N LEU A 57 4.56 -5.98 -2.64
CA LEU A 57 4.68 -4.57 -3.01
C LEU A 57 5.47 -4.47 -4.32
N LEU A 58 4.92 -3.77 -5.28
CA LEU A 58 5.53 -3.52 -6.57
C LEU A 58 5.98 -2.07 -6.66
N ARG A 59 7.23 -1.87 -7.07
CA ARG A 59 7.81 -0.59 -7.48
C ARG A 59 7.87 -0.53 -9.00
N VAL A 60 7.38 0.54 -9.59
CA VAL A 60 7.43 0.78 -11.04
C VAL A 60 8.03 2.15 -11.30
N ASP A 61 9.08 2.20 -12.11
CA ASP A 61 9.53 3.41 -12.75
C ASP A 61 8.69 3.63 -14.01
N PRO A 62 7.89 4.71 -14.09
CA PRO A 62 7.05 4.98 -15.25
C PRO A 62 7.82 5.16 -16.56
N ASP A 63 9.10 5.54 -16.47
CA ASP A 63 9.97 5.61 -17.63
C ASP A 63 10.44 4.22 -18.04
N GLY A 64 9.88 3.75 -19.16
CA GLY A 64 10.14 2.41 -19.68
C GLY A 64 9.49 1.27 -18.89
N PHE A 65 8.64 1.57 -17.91
CA PHE A 65 7.91 0.58 -17.10
C PHE A 65 8.86 -0.44 -16.42
N LYS A 66 9.98 0.04 -15.88
CA LYS A 66 10.93 -0.81 -15.15
C LYS A 66 10.38 -1.12 -13.76
N SER A 67 10.38 -2.38 -13.37
CA SER A 67 9.72 -2.82 -12.14
C SER A 67 10.62 -3.66 -11.24
N LYS A 68 10.32 -3.61 -9.92
CA LYS A 68 10.91 -4.48 -8.90
C LYS A 68 9.83 -4.90 -7.91
N ILE A 69 9.81 -6.19 -7.56
CA ILE A 69 8.89 -6.77 -6.60
C ILE A 69 9.58 -6.91 -5.25
N TYR A 70 8.87 -6.57 -4.19
CA TYR A 70 9.27 -6.76 -2.80
C TYR A 70 8.22 -7.63 -2.10
N PRO A 71 8.48 -8.95 -1.93
CA PRO A 71 7.59 -9.84 -1.22
C PRO A 71 7.34 -9.36 0.21
N MET A 72 6.08 -9.29 0.62
CA MET A 72 5.74 -8.91 1.99
C MET A 72 5.97 -10.08 2.94
N PRO A 73 6.36 -9.80 4.21
CA PRO A 73 6.53 -10.84 5.22
C PRO A 73 5.28 -11.67 5.43
N GLU A 74 5.41 -12.98 5.39
CA GLU A 74 4.32 -13.92 5.67
C GLU A 74 3.86 -13.82 7.13
N PHE A 75 2.58 -14.05 7.35
CA PHE A 75 2.01 -14.17 8.71
C PHE A 75 2.45 -15.47 9.38
N ALA A 76 2.38 -16.55 8.63
CA ALA A 76 2.84 -17.88 8.98
C ALA A 76 3.30 -18.56 7.68
N ALA A 77 4.01 -19.66 7.79
CA ALA A 77 4.53 -20.37 6.63
C ALA A 77 3.43 -20.66 5.58
N GLY A 78 3.60 -20.08 4.39
CA GLY A 78 2.65 -20.16 3.29
C GLY A 78 1.42 -19.26 3.42
N PHE A 79 1.32 -18.44 4.48
CA PHE A 79 0.19 -17.54 4.68
C PHE A 79 0.62 -16.10 4.37
N ARG A 80 0.35 -15.66 3.15
CA ARG A 80 0.74 -14.35 2.65
C ARG A 80 -0.30 -13.27 3.01
N PRO A 81 0.11 -12.03 3.27
CA PRO A 81 -0.81 -10.93 3.47
C PRO A 81 -1.60 -10.61 2.18
N ALA A 82 -2.72 -9.92 2.32
CA ALA A 82 -3.51 -9.39 1.22
C ALA A 82 -3.46 -7.85 1.26
N PRO A 83 -2.40 -7.22 0.72
CA PRO A 83 -2.20 -5.77 0.80
C PRO A 83 -3.30 -5.04 0.03
N TYR A 84 -4.08 -4.24 0.77
CA TYR A 84 -5.26 -3.59 0.22
C TYR A 84 -4.99 -2.19 -0.29
N ALA A 85 -4.42 -1.35 0.55
CA ALA A 85 -4.06 0.02 0.19
C ALA A 85 -2.66 0.37 0.68
N LEU A 86 -2.13 1.46 0.13
CA LEU A 86 -0.86 2.02 0.55
C LEU A 86 -0.92 3.54 0.58
N GLY A 87 -0.08 4.12 1.44
CA GLY A 87 0.26 5.53 1.47
C GLY A 87 1.77 5.72 1.42
N VAL A 88 2.22 6.82 0.82
CA VAL A 88 3.62 7.24 0.86
C VAL A 88 3.76 8.33 1.91
N HIS A 89 4.58 8.10 2.92
CA HIS A 89 4.77 9.07 4.00
C HIS A 89 5.40 10.36 3.47
N PRO A 90 4.80 11.52 3.71
CA PRO A 90 5.21 12.76 3.06
C PRO A 90 6.65 13.20 3.39
N ASP A 91 7.11 12.93 4.61
CA ASP A 91 8.42 13.39 5.07
C ASP A 91 9.53 12.35 4.87
N THR A 92 9.21 11.06 5.04
CA THR A 92 10.23 9.98 5.00
C THR A 92 10.27 9.21 3.69
N GLY A 93 9.23 9.28 2.88
CA GLY A 93 9.09 8.48 1.66
C GLY A 93 8.79 7.00 1.90
N ASP A 94 8.59 6.58 3.15
CA ASP A 94 8.27 5.20 3.48
C ASP A 94 6.88 4.81 2.98
N ILE A 95 6.75 3.56 2.56
CA ILE A 95 5.49 3.04 2.03
C ILE A 95 4.76 2.32 3.15
N TRP A 96 3.63 2.88 3.57
CA TRP A 96 2.76 2.28 4.57
C TRP A 96 1.63 1.52 3.90
N ILE A 97 1.42 0.27 4.33
CA ILE A 97 0.52 -0.67 3.67
C ILE A 97 -0.40 -1.27 4.72
N ASN A 98 -1.70 -1.18 4.50
CA ASN A 98 -2.65 -1.99 5.24
C ASN A 98 -3.02 -3.26 4.47
N GLU A 99 -3.51 -4.24 5.18
CA GLU A 99 -3.94 -5.49 4.58
C GLU A 99 -5.21 -6.03 5.27
N ASN A 100 -5.89 -6.98 4.63
CA ASN A 100 -7.25 -7.36 5.02
C ASN A 100 -7.34 -8.65 5.85
N MET A 101 -6.26 -9.43 5.96
CA MET A 101 -6.37 -10.83 6.40
C MET A 101 -5.81 -11.10 7.79
N THR A 102 -4.88 -10.30 8.27
CA THR A 102 -4.08 -10.65 9.45
C THR A 102 -3.97 -9.55 10.49
N ASP A 103 -4.78 -8.49 10.38
CA ASP A 103 -4.79 -7.35 11.31
C ASP A 103 -3.41 -6.75 11.54
N ARG A 104 -2.70 -6.43 10.44
CA ARG A 104 -1.37 -5.84 10.46
C ARG A 104 -1.28 -4.64 9.54
N ILE A 105 -0.38 -3.74 9.92
CA ILE A 105 0.09 -2.65 9.08
C ILE A 105 1.58 -2.87 8.84
N TYR A 106 2.02 -2.63 7.62
CA TYR A 106 3.40 -2.79 7.21
C TYR A 106 3.97 -1.43 6.82
N ARG A 107 5.18 -1.16 7.24
CA ARG A 107 6.00 -0.04 6.78
C ARG A 107 7.17 -0.61 6.00
N PHE A 108 7.24 -0.31 4.72
CA PHE A 108 8.39 -0.61 3.89
C PHE A 108 9.29 0.62 3.82
N ILE A 109 10.57 0.45 4.11
CA ILE A 109 11.60 1.49 4.08
C ILE A 109 12.40 1.31 2.78
N PRO A 110 12.19 2.13 1.73
CA PRO A 110 12.79 1.90 0.42
C PRO A 110 14.32 1.95 0.42
N SER A 111 14.91 2.82 1.25
CA SER A 111 16.37 2.95 1.36
C SER A 111 17.07 1.72 1.96
N GLU A 112 16.35 0.92 2.75
CA GLU A 112 16.84 -0.28 3.40
C GLU A 112 16.29 -1.56 2.77
N GLU A 113 15.32 -1.44 1.88
CA GLU A 113 14.54 -2.54 1.29
C GLU A 113 13.97 -3.50 2.35
N ARG A 114 13.48 -2.94 3.46
CA ARG A 114 13.09 -3.67 4.66
C ARG A 114 11.67 -3.33 5.09
N TYR A 115 10.97 -4.34 5.60
CA TYR A 115 9.66 -4.16 6.24
C TYR A 115 9.78 -4.06 7.76
N VAL A 116 8.94 -3.21 8.34
CA VAL A 116 8.57 -3.22 9.76
C VAL A 116 7.08 -3.57 9.85
N VAL A 117 6.73 -4.48 10.75
CA VAL A 117 5.36 -4.98 10.89
C VAL A 117 4.78 -4.52 12.22
N TYR A 118 3.59 -3.91 12.15
CA TYR A 118 2.85 -3.43 13.32
C TYR A 118 1.56 -4.26 13.47
N PRO A 119 1.46 -5.14 14.47
CA PRO A 119 0.20 -5.79 14.79
C PRO A 119 -0.82 -4.74 15.27
N VAL A 120 -2.03 -4.82 14.74
CA VAL A 120 -3.14 -3.99 15.21
C VAL A 120 -3.73 -4.65 16.45
N PRO A 121 -3.96 -3.92 17.56
CA PRO A 121 -4.51 -4.50 18.80
C PRO A 121 -6.03 -4.74 18.75
N LEU A 122 -6.55 -5.02 17.58
CA LEU A 122 -7.95 -5.31 17.27
C LEU A 122 -8.01 -6.53 16.37
N SER A 123 -9.12 -7.24 16.37
CA SER A 123 -9.30 -8.43 15.53
C SER A 123 -10.38 -8.20 14.48
N GLY A 124 -10.15 -8.73 13.27
CA GLY A 124 -11.09 -8.63 12.16
C GLY A 124 -11.28 -7.19 11.67
N THR A 125 -10.22 -6.40 11.65
CA THR A 125 -10.28 -4.96 11.37
C THR A 125 -10.63 -4.65 9.93
N TYR A 126 -10.21 -5.47 8.99
CA TYR A 126 -10.48 -5.30 7.57
C TYR A 126 -10.20 -3.87 7.08
N THR A 127 -9.02 -3.37 7.36
CA THR A 127 -8.60 -1.98 7.05
C THR A 127 -8.58 -1.71 5.55
N ARG A 128 -8.89 -0.48 5.12
CA ARG A 128 -9.18 -0.18 3.70
C ARG A 128 -8.36 0.92 3.06
N ASP A 129 -7.85 1.86 3.81
CA ASP A 129 -7.05 2.96 3.27
C ASP A 129 -5.97 3.38 4.25
N MET A 130 -4.98 4.14 3.77
CA MET A 130 -3.89 4.69 4.57
C MET A 130 -3.78 6.17 4.27
N ASP A 131 -3.66 6.96 5.33
CA ASP A 131 -3.42 8.40 5.25
C ASP A 131 -2.51 8.84 6.40
N PHE A 132 -2.07 10.10 6.39
CA PHE A 132 -1.13 10.62 7.37
C PHE A 132 -1.68 11.88 8.02
N THR A 133 -1.45 11.98 9.33
CA THR A 133 -1.74 13.22 10.06
C THR A 133 -0.66 14.28 9.78
N ALA A 134 -0.95 15.53 10.11
CA ALA A 134 0.00 16.63 9.93
C ALA A 134 1.29 16.48 10.77
N ASP A 135 1.23 15.69 11.84
CA ASP A 135 2.38 15.35 12.70
C ASP A 135 3.02 14.00 12.34
N GLY A 136 2.69 13.45 11.15
CA GLY A 136 3.38 12.30 10.56
C GLY A 136 2.95 10.93 11.09
N GLN A 137 1.79 10.80 11.76
CA GLN A 137 1.28 9.49 12.12
C GLN A 137 0.62 8.81 10.92
N ALA A 138 0.91 7.53 10.74
CA ALA A 138 0.24 6.70 9.74
C ALA A 138 -1.09 6.18 10.27
N CYS A 139 -2.18 6.54 9.63
CA CYS A 139 -3.52 6.20 10.07
C CYS A 139 -4.28 5.34 9.06
N THR A 140 -5.10 4.45 9.57
CA THR A 140 -6.08 3.68 8.79
C THR A 140 -7.40 3.59 9.55
N SER A 141 -8.45 3.17 8.88
CA SER A 141 -9.73 2.88 9.54
C SER A 141 -10.11 1.42 9.34
N ASN A 142 -10.76 0.84 10.36
CA ASN A 142 -11.40 -0.46 10.17
C ASN A 142 -12.68 -0.30 9.33
N ASN A 143 -13.07 -1.38 8.66
CA ASN A 143 -14.36 -1.43 7.96
C ASN A 143 -15.17 -2.61 8.49
N PRO A 144 -16.21 -2.36 9.33
CA PRO A 144 -17.02 -3.42 9.92
C PRO A 144 -17.99 -4.08 8.93
N VAL A 145 -17.94 -3.76 7.66
CA VAL A 145 -18.81 -4.36 6.63
C VAL A 145 -17.98 -5.19 5.64
N PRO A 146 -18.30 -6.47 5.45
CA PRO A 146 -19.38 -7.24 6.09
C PRO A 146 -19.15 -7.37 7.59
N ALA A 147 -20.23 -7.49 8.37
CA ALA A 147 -20.31 -7.40 9.83
C ALA A 147 -19.42 -8.40 10.61
N THR A 148 -18.19 -8.52 10.22
CA THR A 148 -17.12 -9.32 10.83
C THR A 148 -16.35 -8.54 11.88
N ALA A 149 -16.71 -7.29 12.14
CA ALA A 149 -16.17 -6.56 13.28
C ALA A 149 -16.65 -7.26 14.56
N LEU A 150 -15.81 -8.17 15.05
CA LEU A 150 -16.02 -8.95 16.26
C LEU A 150 -16.18 -8.05 17.50
N GLU A 151 -15.85 -6.77 17.39
CA GLU A 151 -15.88 -5.78 18.46
C GLU A 151 -17.04 -4.79 18.33
N GLY A 152 -18.22 -5.28 17.98
CA GLY A 152 -19.45 -4.50 18.09
C GLY A 152 -19.74 -3.53 16.93
N GLY A 153 -19.05 -3.63 15.82
CA GLY A 153 -19.33 -2.86 14.61
C GLY A 153 -19.01 -1.36 14.71
N VAL A 154 -18.20 -0.95 15.68
CA VAL A 154 -17.79 0.44 15.86
C VAL A 154 -16.67 0.77 14.87
N LEU A 155 -16.87 1.83 14.10
CA LEU A 155 -15.81 2.40 13.26
C LEU A 155 -14.70 2.99 14.15
N GLN A 156 -13.48 2.60 13.87
CA GLN A 156 -12.32 3.08 14.62
C GLN A 156 -11.25 3.58 13.65
N VAL A 157 -10.57 4.64 14.05
CA VAL A 157 -9.34 5.11 13.40
C VAL A 157 -8.17 4.57 14.20
N ILE A 158 -7.23 3.96 13.52
CA ILE A 158 -6.02 3.37 14.09
C ILE A 158 -4.85 4.19 13.56
N CYS A 159 -4.10 4.83 14.44
CA CYS A 159 -2.91 5.59 14.07
C CYS A 159 -1.67 4.99 14.73
N ILE A 160 -0.59 4.90 13.95
CA ILE A 160 0.71 4.45 14.43
C ILE A 160 1.63 5.65 14.50
N HIS A 161 2.10 5.93 15.70
CA HIS A 161 3.13 6.93 15.95
C HIS A 161 4.49 6.25 16.07
N VAL A 162 5.38 6.54 15.13
CA VAL A 162 6.75 6.04 15.18
C VAL A 162 7.59 7.06 15.95
N GLN A 163 8.00 6.69 17.16
CA GLN A 163 8.95 7.51 17.89
C GLN A 163 10.32 7.46 17.19
N PRO A 164 11.02 8.60 17.07
CA PRO A 164 12.41 8.59 16.63
C PRO A 164 13.22 7.62 17.51
N SER A 165 14.02 6.77 16.89
CA SER A 165 14.91 5.92 17.67
C SER A 165 15.94 6.80 18.40
N ALA A 166 16.37 6.38 19.58
CA ALA A 166 17.42 7.09 20.33
C ALA A 166 18.79 7.15 19.60
N GLN A 167 18.85 6.61 18.37
CA GLN A 167 20.01 6.66 17.48
C GLN A 167 19.93 7.80 16.45
N ASP A 168 18.76 8.48 16.35
CA ASP A 168 18.53 9.60 15.43
C ASP A 168 18.64 10.97 16.11
N ALA A 169 19.15 11.01 17.36
CA ALA A 169 19.33 12.23 18.18
C ALA A 169 20.79 12.66 18.27
#